data_8173ad0d20da28967de18fdaf4b75cca
#
_entry.id   8173ad0d20da28967de18fdaf4b75cca
#
_cell.length_a   1.000
_cell.length_b   1.000
_cell.length_c   1.000
_cell.angle_alpha   90.00
_cell.angle_beta   90.00
_cell.angle_gamma   90.00
#
_symmetry.space_group_name_H-M   'P 1'
#
loop_
_entity.id
_entity.type
_entity.pdbx_description
1 polymer ?
#
loop_
_entity_poly.entity_id
_entity_poly.type
_entity_poly.pdbx_seq_one_letter_code
_entity_poly.pdbx_strand_id
1 'polypeptide(L)'
;YNGATGSVKALQAAMLPDGTAMAVYSLDRSETGDTSDYEIAYCTVAADGTPGTAMLATCDSNLDENPQVVAANFGSVDDRFVIGWHSVRDGSSDIQLLAVDGGGTMSNSFPGSLSALTSSGNAAVGGDFRFASLSGDHRSLNDLTIVWNETVNDANGAVDHGILKAAKLRYATNTYTLSAPLELAELPDRTLADHF
;
A
#
# COMPACT_ATOMS: atom_id res chain seq x y z
N TYR A 1 -8.87 14.60 -14.80
CA TYR A 1 -8.51 13.51 -15.71
C TYR A 1 -9.64 13.30 -16.71
N ASN A 2 -9.49 13.83 -17.90
CA ASN A 2 -10.51 13.72 -18.96
C ASN A 2 -10.09 12.60 -19.92
N GLY A 3 -10.79 11.46 -19.86
CA GLY A 3 -10.90 10.58 -21.01
C GLY A 3 -10.23 9.21 -20.97
N ALA A 4 -9.77 8.70 -19.84
CA ALA A 4 -9.45 7.29 -19.80
C ALA A 4 -10.73 6.46 -19.76
N THR A 5 -10.93 5.66 -20.76
CA THR A 5 -11.95 4.59 -20.81
C THR A 5 -11.54 3.37 -20.00
N GLY A 6 -10.55 3.52 -19.10
CA GLY A 6 -9.98 2.43 -18.33
C GLY A 6 -10.94 1.87 -17.29
N SER A 7 -10.87 0.57 -17.05
CA SER A 7 -11.63 -0.07 -16.00
C SER A 7 -11.00 0.24 -14.63
N VAL A 8 -11.85 0.50 -13.64
CA VAL A 8 -11.44 0.62 -12.23
C VAL A 8 -11.49 -0.75 -11.59
N LYS A 9 -10.43 -1.12 -10.89
CA LYS A 9 -10.35 -2.34 -10.10
C LYS A 9 -9.93 -2.04 -8.66
N ALA A 10 -10.18 -2.99 -7.78
CA ALA A 10 -9.68 -3.00 -6.40
C ALA A 10 -9.92 -1.69 -5.63
N LEU A 11 -11.14 -1.19 -5.63
CA LEU A 11 -11.52 0.01 -4.91
C LEU A 11 -11.47 -0.22 -3.38
N GLN A 12 -10.79 0.67 -2.67
CA GLN A 12 -10.73 0.75 -1.21
C GLN A 12 -11.04 2.16 -0.75
N ALA A 13 -11.50 2.32 0.49
CA ALA A 13 -11.75 3.62 1.08
C ALA A 13 -11.43 3.64 2.58
N ALA A 14 -11.04 4.82 3.06
CA ALA A 14 -10.86 5.11 4.48
C ALA A 14 -11.39 6.51 4.80
N MET A 15 -11.62 6.80 6.07
CA MET A 15 -12.14 8.09 6.52
C MET A 15 -11.37 8.58 7.75
N LEU A 16 -11.01 9.85 7.75
CA LEU A 16 -10.42 10.55 8.88
C LEU A 16 -11.48 10.92 9.92
N PRO A 17 -11.07 11.20 11.17
CA PRO A 17 -12.01 11.59 12.23
C PRO A 17 -12.82 12.85 11.96
N ASP A 18 -12.31 13.75 11.12
CA ASP A 18 -13.00 14.98 10.70
C ASP A 18 -14.10 14.76 9.67
N GLY A 19 -14.25 13.51 9.18
CA GLY A 19 -15.21 13.14 8.16
C GLY A 19 -14.68 13.21 6.72
N THR A 20 -13.43 13.66 6.53
CA THR A 20 -12.78 13.58 5.21
C THR A 20 -12.52 12.12 4.85
N ALA A 21 -12.93 11.72 3.66
CA ALA A 21 -12.71 10.37 3.16
C ALA A 21 -11.72 10.35 1.99
N MET A 22 -11.12 9.19 1.74
CA MET A 22 -10.31 8.93 0.56
C MET A 22 -10.75 7.62 -0.07
N ALA A 23 -10.94 7.64 -1.38
CA ALA A 23 -11.06 6.46 -2.22
C ALA A 23 -9.76 6.25 -2.98
N VAL A 24 -9.26 5.02 -3.00
CA VAL A 24 -8.09 4.60 -3.77
C VAL A 24 -8.46 3.42 -4.64
N TYR A 25 -7.93 3.36 -5.84
CA TYR A 25 -8.28 2.33 -6.82
C TYR A 25 -7.15 2.11 -7.84
N SER A 26 -7.12 0.92 -8.43
CA SER A 26 -6.29 0.65 -9.61
C SER A 26 -7.04 1.08 -10.86
N LEU A 27 -6.36 1.82 -11.72
CA LEU A 27 -6.87 2.34 -12.99
C LEU A 27 -6.09 1.71 -14.13
N ASP A 28 -6.79 0.98 -14.99
CA ASP A 28 -6.23 0.49 -16.26
C ASP A 28 -6.06 1.68 -17.21
N ARG A 29 -4.82 1.94 -17.62
CA ARG A 29 -4.48 3.01 -18.57
C ARG A 29 -4.18 2.48 -19.97
N SER A 30 -4.18 1.17 -20.15
CA SER A 30 -3.88 0.60 -21.46
C SER A 30 -5.00 0.97 -22.46
N GLU A 31 -4.64 1.66 -23.52
CA GLU A 31 -5.55 1.92 -24.64
C GLU A 31 -5.81 0.65 -25.46
N THR A 32 -5.06 -0.40 -25.22
CA THR A 32 -5.02 -1.63 -26.04
C THR A 32 -5.57 -2.87 -25.33
N GLY A 33 -6.03 -2.72 -24.07
CA GLY A 33 -6.46 -3.86 -23.26
C GLY A 33 -5.29 -4.74 -22.77
N ASP A 34 -4.06 -4.24 -22.85
CA ASP A 34 -2.90 -4.82 -22.20
C ASP A 34 -3.04 -4.60 -20.68
N THR A 35 -3.13 -5.66 -19.91
CA THR A 35 -3.35 -5.63 -18.47
C THR A 35 -2.09 -5.31 -17.67
N SER A 36 -1.03 -4.89 -18.32
CA SER A 36 0.28 -4.64 -17.69
C SER A 36 0.49 -3.20 -17.22
N ASP A 37 -0.45 -2.27 -17.51
CA ASP A 37 -0.32 -0.85 -17.21
C ASP A 37 -1.43 -0.36 -16.27
N TYR A 38 -1.46 -0.94 -15.06
CA TYR A 38 -2.32 -0.46 -13.98
C TYR A 38 -1.59 0.58 -13.16
N GLU A 39 -2.27 1.69 -12.91
CA GLU A 39 -1.79 2.78 -12.06
C GLU A 39 -2.66 2.91 -10.82
N ILE A 40 -2.08 3.37 -9.74
CA ILE A 40 -2.82 3.70 -8.53
C ILE A 40 -3.31 5.15 -8.61
N ALA A 41 -4.60 5.32 -8.44
CA ALA A 41 -5.25 6.62 -8.36
C ALA A 41 -5.99 6.78 -7.04
N TYR A 42 -6.15 8.02 -6.59
CA TYR A 42 -6.93 8.34 -5.41
C TYR A 42 -7.73 9.63 -5.58
N CYS A 43 -8.77 9.77 -4.79
CA CYS A 43 -9.58 10.97 -4.71
C CYS A 43 -10.00 11.19 -3.25
N THR A 44 -9.84 12.41 -2.75
CA THR A 44 -10.39 12.80 -1.45
C THR A 44 -11.84 13.24 -1.60
N VAL A 45 -12.62 13.05 -0.55
CA VAL A 45 -13.99 13.55 -0.44
C VAL A 45 -14.08 14.33 0.88
N ALA A 46 -14.40 15.61 0.80
CA ALA A 46 -14.54 16.45 1.99
C ALA A 46 -15.68 15.96 2.89
N ALA A 47 -15.68 16.37 4.16
CA ALA A 47 -16.69 15.97 5.13
C ALA A 47 -18.14 16.34 4.73
N ASP A 48 -18.30 17.35 3.88
CA ASP A 48 -19.61 17.74 3.30
C ASP A 48 -20.03 16.90 2.09
N GLY A 49 -19.21 15.91 1.68
CA GLY A 49 -19.44 15.06 0.54
C GLY A 49 -18.91 15.61 -0.80
N THR A 50 -18.26 16.77 -0.79
CA THR A 50 -17.71 17.35 -2.02
C THR A 50 -16.48 16.54 -2.47
N PRO A 51 -16.48 15.97 -3.70
CA PRO A 51 -15.32 15.23 -4.19
C PRO A 51 -14.18 16.19 -4.60
N GLY A 52 -12.97 15.82 -4.25
CA GLY A 52 -11.75 16.46 -4.74
C GLY A 52 -11.40 16.02 -6.16
N THR A 53 -10.29 16.51 -6.65
CA THR A 53 -9.75 16.07 -7.94
C THR A 53 -9.09 14.70 -7.79
N ALA A 54 -9.36 13.79 -8.72
CA ALA A 54 -8.65 12.51 -8.78
C ALA A 54 -7.17 12.75 -9.15
N MET A 55 -6.29 12.12 -8.41
CA MET A 55 -4.84 12.21 -8.56
C MET A 55 -4.26 10.82 -8.84
N LEU A 56 -3.16 10.76 -9.60
CA LEU A 56 -2.39 9.54 -9.77
C LEU A 56 -1.32 9.48 -8.68
N ALA A 57 -1.26 8.37 -7.96
CA ALA A 57 -0.17 8.05 -7.04
C ALA A 57 1.04 7.51 -7.82
N THR A 58 0.78 6.79 -8.91
CA THR A 58 1.80 6.23 -9.81
C THR A 58 1.58 6.72 -11.24
N CYS A 59 2.63 6.72 -12.03
CA CYS A 59 2.60 7.03 -13.46
C CYS A 59 3.90 6.51 -14.08
N ASP A 60 4.06 5.19 -14.11
CA ASP A 60 5.26 4.54 -14.62
C ASP A 60 4.89 3.29 -15.44
N SER A 61 5.85 2.41 -15.71
CA SER A 61 5.63 1.20 -16.50
C SER A 61 5.49 -0.06 -15.65
N ASN A 62 5.28 0.10 -14.35
CA ASN A 62 5.07 -1.03 -13.45
C ASN A 62 3.62 -1.48 -13.47
N LEU A 63 3.39 -2.74 -13.13
CA LEU A 63 2.06 -3.20 -12.80
C LEU A 63 1.77 -2.84 -11.34
N ASP A 64 0.92 -1.83 -11.12
CA ASP A 64 0.53 -1.36 -9.79
C ASP A 64 -0.89 -1.78 -9.47
N GLU A 65 -1.07 -2.65 -8.48
CA GLU A 65 -2.35 -3.28 -8.19
C GLU A 65 -2.62 -3.44 -6.68
N ASN A 66 -3.84 -3.89 -6.35
CA ASN A 66 -4.26 -4.22 -4.99
C ASN A 66 -4.04 -3.07 -3.97
N PRO A 67 -4.47 -1.84 -4.26
CA PRO A 67 -4.29 -0.74 -3.34
C PRO A 67 -5.04 -0.98 -2.03
N GLN A 68 -4.43 -0.57 -0.94
CA GLN A 68 -5.03 -0.48 0.38
C GLN A 68 -4.89 0.96 0.88
N VAL A 69 -5.86 1.42 1.65
CA VAL A 69 -5.79 2.73 2.30
C VAL A 69 -6.22 2.62 3.75
N VAL A 70 -5.55 3.36 4.61
CA VAL A 70 -5.90 3.48 6.02
C VAL A 70 -5.81 4.93 6.46
N ALA A 71 -6.72 5.34 7.31
CA ALA A 71 -6.59 6.58 8.07
C ALA A 71 -5.60 6.34 9.22
N ALA A 72 -4.57 7.16 9.31
CA ALA A 72 -3.53 7.03 10.30
C ALA A 72 -3.35 8.36 11.05
N ASN A 73 -3.27 8.28 12.38
CA ASN A 73 -2.93 9.40 13.24
C ASN A 73 -1.53 9.15 13.81
N PHE A 74 -0.58 10.00 13.44
CA PHE A 74 0.80 9.92 13.92
C PHE A 74 1.08 10.90 15.07
N GLY A 75 0.07 11.27 15.83
CA GLY A 75 0.18 12.00 17.09
C GLY A 75 0.43 13.51 16.95
N SER A 76 1.55 13.90 16.42
CA SER A 76 1.97 15.32 16.35
C SER A 76 1.71 15.97 14.99
N VAL A 77 1.22 15.23 14.04
CA VAL A 77 0.81 15.71 12.72
C VAL A 77 -0.68 15.50 12.53
N ASP A 78 -1.22 16.28 11.63
CA ASP A 78 -2.59 16.12 11.19
C ASP A 78 -2.84 14.69 10.72
N ASP A 79 -4.07 14.25 10.92
CA ASP A 79 -4.53 12.97 10.42
C ASP A 79 -4.20 12.81 8.93
N ARG A 80 -3.70 11.63 8.55
CA ARG A 80 -3.27 11.35 7.20
C ARG A 80 -3.83 10.03 6.70
N PHE A 81 -3.90 9.91 5.40
CA PHE A 81 -4.09 8.62 4.73
C PHE A 81 -2.73 8.00 4.43
N VAL A 82 -2.60 6.71 4.65
CA VAL A 82 -1.49 5.91 4.14
C VAL A 82 -2.06 4.98 3.09
N ILE A 83 -1.55 5.11 1.88
CA ILE A 83 -1.85 4.25 0.74
C ILE A 83 -0.70 3.27 0.59
N GLY A 84 -1.01 2.00 0.38
CA GLY A 84 -0.05 0.99 -0.03
C GLY A 84 -0.57 0.26 -1.26
N TRP A 85 0.33 -0.24 -2.08
CA TRP A 85 -0.02 -1.06 -3.24
C TRP A 85 1.09 -2.05 -3.57
N HIS A 86 0.72 -3.10 -4.26
CA HIS A 86 1.63 -4.08 -4.81
C HIS A 86 2.15 -3.57 -6.16
N SER A 87 3.45 -3.48 -6.32
CA SER A 87 4.11 -3.02 -7.53
C SER A 87 4.99 -4.14 -8.09
N VAL A 88 4.80 -4.47 -9.36
CA VAL A 88 5.59 -5.50 -10.06
C VAL A 88 6.35 -4.85 -11.19
N ARG A 89 7.66 -5.04 -11.18
CA ARG A 89 8.59 -4.54 -12.20
C ARG A 89 9.63 -5.59 -12.54
N ASP A 90 9.79 -5.89 -13.83
CA ASP A 90 10.84 -6.78 -14.34
C ASP A 90 10.92 -8.14 -13.58
N GLY A 91 9.77 -8.68 -13.18
CA GLY A 91 9.67 -9.91 -12.40
C GLY A 91 9.98 -9.79 -10.92
N SER A 92 10.30 -8.60 -10.42
CA SER A 92 10.41 -8.30 -9.01
C SER A 92 9.12 -7.68 -8.49
N SER A 93 8.71 -8.04 -7.28
CA SER A 93 7.54 -7.48 -6.63
C SER A 93 7.88 -6.79 -5.31
N ASP A 94 7.15 -5.74 -5.00
CA ASP A 94 7.36 -4.92 -3.82
C ASP A 94 6.04 -4.30 -3.34
N ILE A 95 5.98 -3.87 -2.10
CA ILE A 95 4.91 -3.03 -1.58
C ILE A 95 5.41 -1.59 -1.55
N GLN A 96 4.74 -0.74 -2.29
CA GLN A 96 4.99 0.69 -2.29
C GLN A 96 4.07 1.39 -1.30
N LEU A 97 4.54 2.49 -0.73
CA LEU A 97 3.80 3.26 0.26
C LEU A 97 3.81 4.76 -0.06
N LEU A 98 2.71 5.42 0.26
CA LEU A 98 2.55 6.86 0.11
C LEU A 98 1.70 7.41 1.26
N ALA A 99 2.10 8.53 1.85
CA ALA A 99 1.25 9.28 2.78
C ALA A 99 0.65 10.50 2.08
N VAL A 100 -0.63 10.75 2.33
CA VAL A 100 -1.40 11.84 1.74
C VAL A 100 -2.17 12.54 2.87
N ASP A 101 -2.16 13.87 2.89
CA ASP A 101 -2.95 14.64 3.87
C ASP A 101 -4.46 14.67 3.51
N GLY A 102 -5.28 15.20 4.40
CA GLY A 102 -6.72 15.33 4.17
C GLY A 102 -7.08 16.19 2.96
N GLY A 103 -6.20 17.10 2.55
CA GLY A 103 -6.35 17.92 1.34
C GLY A 103 -5.93 17.21 0.04
N GLY A 104 -5.42 15.99 0.11
CA GLY A 104 -4.97 15.25 -1.06
C GLY A 104 -3.51 15.50 -1.45
N THR A 105 -2.71 16.19 -0.61
CA THR A 105 -1.31 16.48 -0.90
C THR A 105 -0.41 15.32 -0.48
N MET A 106 0.44 14.87 -1.39
CA MET A 106 1.42 13.81 -1.12
C MET A 106 2.55 14.30 -0.21
N SER A 107 3.00 13.44 0.69
CA SER A 107 4.14 13.72 1.56
C SER A 107 5.47 13.36 0.88
N ASN A 108 6.34 14.33 0.70
CA ASN A 108 7.68 14.11 0.11
C ASN A 108 8.68 13.43 1.06
N SER A 109 8.35 13.29 2.34
CA SER A 109 9.23 12.68 3.35
C SER A 109 8.91 11.22 3.63
N PHE A 110 8.03 10.62 2.85
CA PHE A 110 7.61 9.23 3.03
C PHE A 110 8.63 8.27 2.42
N PRO A 111 8.92 7.13 3.04
CA PRO A 111 9.94 6.19 2.57
C PRO A 111 9.56 5.43 1.30
N GLY A 112 8.61 5.80 0.55
CA GLY A 112 8.28 5.34 -0.79
C GLY A 112 8.05 3.83 -0.97
N SER A 113 8.88 2.98 -0.39
CA SER A 113 8.90 1.55 -0.71
C SER A 113 9.25 0.68 0.50
N LEU A 114 8.66 -0.51 0.57
CA LEU A 114 9.06 -1.59 1.48
C LEU A 114 10.20 -2.45 0.93
N SER A 115 10.71 -2.19 -0.27
CA SER A 115 11.76 -3.02 -0.90
C SER A 115 13.00 -3.17 -0.05
N ALA A 116 13.30 -2.19 0.80
CA ALA A 116 14.37 -2.33 1.79
C ALA A 116 14.05 -3.35 2.90
N LEU A 117 12.80 -3.79 3.01
CA LEU A 117 12.31 -4.74 4.00
C LEU A 117 12.06 -6.13 3.43
N THR A 118 11.98 -6.25 2.12
CA THR A 118 11.83 -7.55 1.47
C THR A 118 13.16 -8.29 1.49
N SER A 119 13.11 -9.59 1.68
CA SER A 119 14.31 -10.42 1.69
C SER A 119 15.00 -10.34 0.33
N SER A 120 16.29 -10.00 0.32
CA SER A 120 17.09 -10.05 -0.89
C SER A 120 17.24 -11.49 -1.39
N GLY A 121 17.13 -11.71 -2.66
CA GLY A 121 17.41 -13.00 -3.29
C GLY A 121 16.19 -13.62 -3.96
N ASN A 122 15.73 -14.77 -3.49
CA ASN A 122 14.68 -15.57 -4.14
C ASN A 122 13.28 -15.34 -3.55
N ALA A 123 13.07 -14.26 -2.80
CA ALA A 123 11.77 -13.96 -2.22
C ALA A 123 10.99 -12.99 -3.11
N ALA A 124 9.74 -13.32 -3.37
CA ALA A 124 8.77 -12.41 -3.98
C ALA A 124 7.76 -11.97 -2.94
N VAL A 125 7.45 -10.68 -2.89
CA VAL A 125 6.35 -10.17 -2.07
C VAL A 125 5.05 -10.63 -2.70
N GLY A 126 4.20 -11.28 -1.92
CA GLY A 126 2.85 -11.60 -2.36
C GLY A 126 2.00 -10.33 -2.46
N GLY A 127 1.03 -10.31 -3.37
CA GLY A 127 0.11 -9.19 -3.55
C GLY A 127 -0.79 -8.91 -2.34
N ASP A 128 -0.77 -9.76 -1.33
CA ASP A 128 -1.56 -9.62 -0.11
C ASP A 128 -0.76 -8.97 1.00
N PHE A 129 -1.17 -7.77 1.34
CA PHE A 129 -0.71 -7.08 2.54
C PHE A 129 -1.90 -6.40 3.24
N ARG A 130 -1.74 -6.06 4.50
CA ARG A 130 -2.77 -5.37 5.29
C ARG A 130 -2.13 -4.33 6.19
N PHE A 131 -2.86 -3.24 6.37
CA PHE A 131 -2.58 -2.30 7.44
C PHE A 131 -3.34 -2.72 8.70
N ALA A 132 -2.63 -2.77 9.81
CA ALA A 132 -3.23 -2.88 11.12
C ALA A 132 -3.06 -1.54 11.83
N SER A 133 -4.16 -0.83 12.01
CA SER A 133 -4.23 0.33 12.89
C SER A 133 -5.06 -0.01 14.10
N LEU A 134 -4.72 0.55 15.26
CA LEU A 134 -5.60 0.45 16.40
C LEU A 134 -6.81 1.36 16.19
N SER A 135 -8.01 0.80 16.24
CA SER A 135 -9.25 1.59 16.26
C SER A 135 -9.50 2.11 17.67
N GLY A 136 -9.83 3.39 17.80
CA GLY A 136 -10.15 4.02 19.08
C GLY A 136 -9.41 5.35 19.29
N ASP A 137 -9.56 5.95 20.46
CA ASP A 137 -8.91 7.22 20.83
C ASP A 137 -7.40 7.02 21.10
N HIS A 138 -6.66 6.66 20.06
CA HIS A 138 -5.22 6.35 20.14
C HIS A 138 -4.35 7.55 19.77
N ARG A 139 -4.60 8.68 20.35
CA ARG A 139 -3.85 9.93 20.14
C ARG A 139 -2.36 9.86 20.48
N SER A 140 -1.88 8.74 20.98
CA SER A 140 -0.50 8.57 21.42
C SER A 140 0.32 7.58 20.62
N LEU A 141 -0.24 6.92 19.61
CA LEU A 141 0.49 5.91 18.82
C LEU A 141 0.88 6.50 17.46
N ASN A 142 2.14 6.83 17.36
CA ASN A 142 2.76 7.30 16.12
C ASN A 142 3.12 6.16 15.14
N ASP A 143 2.53 4.97 15.32
CA ASP A 143 2.91 3.77 14.61
C ASP A 143 1.72 3.17 13.84
N LEU A 144 1.97 2.82 12.59
CA LEU A 144 1.09 1.98 11.78
C LEU A 144 1.80 0.65 11.53
N THR A 145 1.15 -0.48 11.79
CA THR A 145 1.72 -1.79 11.49
C THR A 145 1.29 -2.22 10.09
N ILE A 146 2.25 -2.69 9.32
CA ILE A 146 2.04 -3.28 8.00
C ILE A 146 2.38 -4.76 8.13
N VAL A 147 1.48 -5.63 7.65
CA VAL A 147 1.67 -7.08 7.62
C VAL A 147 1.58 -7.54 6.18
N TRP A 148 2.52 -8.37 5.74
CA TRP A 148 2.55 -8.90 4.37
C TRP A 148 3.11 -10.32 4.36
N ASN A 149 2.91 -11.00 3.24
CA ASN A 149 3.51 -12.29 2.99
C ASN A 149 4.64 -12.18 1.96
N GLU A 150 5.63 -13.01 2.12
CA GLU A 150 6.68 -13.26 1.12
C GLU A 150 6.66 -14.73 0.73
N THR A 151 6.90 -15.00 -0.53
CA THR A 151 7.09 -16.35 -1.05
C THR A 151 8.59 -16.57 -1.27
N VAL A 152 9.14 -17.57 -0.63
CA VAL A 152 10.53 -17.97 -0.83
C VAL A 152 10.58 -19.12 -1.82
N ASN A 153 11.42 -19.00 -2.83
CA ASN A 153 11.63 -20.02 -3.83
C ASN A 153 12.88 -20.84 -3.52
N ASP A 154 12.83 -22.11 -3.87
CA ASP A 154 13.99 -23.00 -3.80
C ASP A 154 15.04 -22.65 -4.88
N ALA A 155 16.15 -23.41 -4.90
CA ALA A 155 17.22 -23.21 -5.87
C ALA A 155 16.81 -23.48 -7.33
N ASN A 156 15.66 -24.11 -7.57
CA ASN A 156 15.10 -24.40 -8.88
C ASN A 156 14.03 -23.39 -9.30
N GLY A 157 13.73 -22.39 -8.42
CA GLY A 157 12.70 -21.39 -8.65
C GLY A 157 11.27 -21.86 -8.32
N ALA A 158 11.11 -23.05 -7.74
CA ALA A 158 9.82 -23.50 -7.22
C ALA A 158 9.57 -22.89 -5.82
N VAL A 159 8.29 -22.68 -5.48
CA VAL A 159 7.93 -22.19 -4.14
C VAL A 159 8.32 -23.22 -3.09
N ASP A 160 9.16 -22.80 -2.15
CA ASP A 160 9.62 -23.61 -1.03
C ASP A 160 8.72 -23.40 0.20
N HIS A 161 8.54 -22.14 0.60
CA HIS A 161 7.67 -21.80 1.74
C HIS A 161 7.20 -20.35 1.67
N GLY A 162 6.21 -20.01 2.49
CA GLY A 162 5.75 -18.65 2.71
C GLY A 162 6.23 -18.11 4.06
N ILE A 163 6.51 -16.82 4.13
CA ILE A 163 6.85 -16.11 5.36
C ILE A 163 5.86 -14.98 5.59
N LEU A 164 5.24 -14.94 6.76
CA LEU A 164 4.44 -13.81 7.20
C LEU A 164 5.33 -12.83 7.95
N LYS A 165 5.36 -11.59 7.50
CA LYS A 165 6.18 -10.52 8.07
C LYS A 165 5.35 -9.33 8.52
N ALA A 166 5.92 -8.55 9.43
CA ALA A 166 5.36 -7.26 9.85
C ALA A 166 6.46 -6.21 10.03
N ALA A 167 6.12 -4.96 9.76
CA ALA A 167 6.93 -3.81 10.09
C ALA A 167 6.07 -2.67 10.63
N LYS A 168 6.67 -1.75 11.36
CA LYS A 168 6.02 -0.55 11.85
C LYS A 168 6.47 0.65 11.04
N LEU A 169 5.49 1.36 10.50
CA LEU A 169 5.67 2.71 9.99
C LEU A 169 5.47 3.68 11.14
N ARG A 170 6.46 4.50 11.40
CA ARG A 170 6.49 5.48 12.47
C ARG A 170 6.75 6.87 11.91
N TYR A 171 6.09 7.87 12.46
CA TYR A 171 6.39 9.27 12.19
C TYR A 171 6.98 9.94 13.43
N ALA A 172 8.19 10.46 13.31
CA ALA A 172 8.86 11.20 14.36
C ALA A 172 9.79 12.27 13.75
N THR A 173 9.89 13.41 14.41
CA THR A 173 10.78 14.52 13.97
C THR A 173 10.64 14.91 12.48
N ASN A 174 9.38 14.99 12.01
CA ASN A 174 9.02 15.31 10.63
C ASN A 174 9.51 14.29 9.59
N THR A 175 9.77 13.05 10.00
CA THR A 175 10.24 12.00 9.10
C THR A 175 9.47 10.71 9.35
N TYR A 176 9.10 10.03 8.27
CA TYR A 176 8.58 8.66 8.32
C TYR A 176 9.74 7.67 8.31
N THR A 177 9.65 6.66 9.16
CA THR A 177 10.62 5.58 9.23
C THR A 177 9.93 4.24 9.29
N LEU A 178 10.52 3.25 8.63
CA LEU A 178 10.10 1.85 8.74
C LEU A 178 11.04 1.12 9.69
N SER A 179 10.47 0.31 10.60
CA SER A 179 11.26 -0.61 11.41
C SER A 179 11.83 -1.73 10.54
N ALA A 180 12.89 -2.39 11.02
CA ALA A 180 13.26 -3.68 10.46
C ALA A 180 12.04 -4.64 10.52
N PRO A 181 11.86 -5.50 9.50
CA PRO A 181 10.77 -6.47 9.50
C PRO A 181 10.96 -7.51 10.59
N LEU A 182 9.84 -7.89 11.19
CA LEU A 182 9.75 -9.01 12.11
C LEU A 182 9.07 -10.17 11.38
N GLU A 183 9.69 -11.32 11.39
CA GLU A 183 9.08 -12.54 10.95
C GLU A 183 8.10 -13.04 12.01
N LEU A 184 6.84 -13.22 11.61
CA LEU A 184 5.78 -13.64 12.51
C LEU A 184 5.54 -15.15 12.45
N ALA A 185 5.65 -15.73 11.26
CA ALA A 185 5.45 -17.14 11.03
C ALA A 185 6.11 -17.59 9.72
N GLU A 186 6.62 -18.79 9.72
CA GLU A 186 6.98 -19.55 8.54
C GLU A 186 5.86 -20.57 8.25
N LEU A 187 5.37 -20.57 7.03
CA LEU A 187 4.27 -21.44 6.61
C LEU A 187 4.84 -22.52 5.68
N PRO A 188 4.89 -23.77 6.14
CA PRO A 188 5.45 -24.84 5.34
C PRO A 188 4.56 -25.11 4.11
N ASP A 189 5.20 -25.11 2.95
CA ASP A 189 4.80 -25.74 1.69
C ASP A 189 3.30 -25.72 1.35
N ARG A 190 2.68 -24.52 1.36
CA ARG A 190 1.38 -24.30 0.71
C ARG A 190 1.37 -22.90 0.14
N THR A 191 1.08 -22.82 -1.13
CA THR A 191 0.75 -21.57 -1.80
C THR A 191 -0.33 -20.86 -0.99
N LEU A 192 0.01 -19.71 -0.41
CA LEU A 192 -0.92 -18.88 0.38
C LEU A 192 -2.14 -18.40 -0.42
N ALA A 193 -2.22 -18.76 -1.69
CA ALA A 193 -3.31 -18.39 -2.61
C ALA A 193 -4.69 -18.96 -2.22
N ASP A 194 -4.75 -19.94 -1.31
CA ASP A 194 -6.01 -20.66 -1.04
C ASP A 194 -6.67 -20.32 0.30
N HIS A 195 -6.19 -19.33 1.06
CA HIS A 195 -6.66 -19.13 2.43
C HIS A 195 -7.08 -17.71 2.85
N PHE A 196 -7.27 -16.79 1.89
CA PHE A 196 -7.80 -15.46 2.23
C PHE A 196 -8.98 -15.05 1.37
#